data_3b70028a31dd02a57c0faa9a864c5350
#
_entry.id   3b70028a31dd02a57c0faa9a864c5350
#
_cell.length_a   1.000
_cell.length_b   1.000
_cell.length_c   1.000
_cell.angle_alpha   90.00
_cell.angle_beta   90.00
_cell.angle_gamma   90.00
#
_symmetry.space_group_name_H-M   'P 1'
#
loop_
_entity.id
_entity.type
_entity.pdbx_description
1 polymer ?
#
loop_
_entity_poly.entity_id
_entity_poly.type
_entity_poly.pdbx_seq_one_letter_code
_entity_poly.pdbx_strand_id
1 'polypeptide(L)'
;MTILYNIAATWNSGGMERALALKANWLSAHGCKVFVVTTDQRGLSSAFNMDPSIIMLDLGINYDENNGASFVSKLLHYPFKQFKHRCALANVLHEIKPDITISMFCNEASFLPKIKDGSRKVLEIHFSRFKKLQYGRKGLWALADRWRYKQDARIAAKYDKFVVLTEEDRGYWEGLNNIEVIPNARTFKLDHPSPCTTHKVLAVGRYCHQKGFDMLLEAWKKIDTAGWTLRIAGSGDDLGPIPANVVTGPSPDIKQEYLNSSIFAMSSRYEGLPMVLLEAQAAGLPIVSFQCKCGPKDVVEEGVTGFLVPEGDTDALASRLKELMDDDSLRQRMGVAAYEASDRYDVEVIMKKWTDLFQGLW
;
A
#
# COMPACT_ATOMS: atom_id res chain seq x y z
N MET A 1 -14.91 19.21 -11.64
CA MET A 1 -14.61 17.87 -12.20
C MET A 1 -15.25 16.80 -11.33
N THR A 2 -15.87 15.78 -11.93
CA THR A 2 -16.50 14.66 -11.24
C THR A 2 -15.61 13.42 -11.38
N ILE A 3 -15.18 12.85 -10.26
CA ILE A 3 -14.26 11.70 -10.21
C ILE A 3 -14.95 10.55 -9.49
N LEU A 4 -14.89 9.35 -10.07
CA LEU A 4 -15.47 8.15 -9.48
C LEU A 4 -14.38 7.09 -9.28
N TYR A 5 -14.18 6.68 -8.04
CA TYR A 5 -13.28 5.59 -7.65
C TYR A 5 -14.04 4.27 -7.51
N ASN A 6 -13.42 3.18 -7.94
CA ASN A 6 -13.91 1.81 -7.70
C ASN A 6 -12.91 1.07 -6.82
N ILE A 7 -13.39 0.56 -5.70
CA ILE A 7 -12.62 -0.24 -4.73
C ILE A 7 -13.52 -1.38 -4.20
N ALA A 8 -12.94 -2.48 -3.73
CA ALA A 8 -13.73 -3.57 -3.18
C ALA A 8 -14.49 -3.15 -1.92
N ALA A 9 -13.81 -2.53 -0.97
CA ALA A 9 -14.37 -2.02 0.28
C ALA A 9 -13.45 -0.94 0.87
N THR A 10 -13.96 -0.13 1.80
CA THR A 10 -13.18 0.89 2.53
C THR A 10 -13.07 0.61 4.03
N TRP A 11 -13.69 -0.46 4.51
CA TRP A 11 -13.66 -0.84 5.94
C TRP A 11 -12.36 -1.52 6.39
N ASN A 12 -11.50 -1.96 5.46
CA ASN A 12 -10.18 -2.48 5.79
C ASN A 12 -9.21 -1.35 6.15
N SER A 13 -8.34 -1.59 7.15
CA SER A 13 -7.27 -0.65 7.52
C SER A 13 -6.00 -0.83 6.69
N GLY A 14 -6.14 -1.05 5.37
CA GLY A 14 -5.04 -1.28 4.44
C GLY A 14 -4.43 0.01 3.88
N GLY A 15 -3.25 -0.12 3.25
CA GLY A 15 -2.57 1.01 2.60
C GLY A 15 -3.34 1.57 1.39
N MET A 16 -4.06 0.72 0.66
CA MET A 16 -4.87 1.11 -0.50
C MET A 16 -6.06 1.97 -0.07
N GLU A 17 -6.79 1.56 0.96
CA GLU A 17 -7.92 2.29 1.52
C GLU A 17 -7.47 3.63 2.13
N ARG A 18 -6.30 3.66 2.78
CA ARG A 18 -5.70 4.88 3.31
C ARG A 18 -5.31 5.85 2.19
N ALA A 19 -4.67 5.36 1.13
CA ALA A 19 -4.31 6.16 -0.04
C ALA A 19 -5.54 6.74 -0.75
N LEU A 20 -6.62 5.93 -0.88
CA LEU A 20 -7.89 6.41 -1.42
C LEU A 20 -8.46 7.54 -0.55
N ALA A 21 -8.53 7.36 0.77
CA ALA A 21 -9.09 8.37 1.68
C ALA A 21 -8.33 9.70 1.58
N LEU A 22 -6.99 9.66 1.57
CA LEU A 22 -6.16 10.87 1.41
C LEU A 22 -6.47 11.60 0.09
N LYS A 23 -6.48 10.89 -1.03
CA LYS A 23 -6.74 11.48 -2.35
C LYS A 23 -8.17 12.00 -2.48
N ALA A 24 -9.15 11.21 -2.06
CA ALA A 24 -10.56 11.57 -2.14
C ALA A 24 -10.87 12.82 -1.32
N ASN A 25 -10.36 12.89 -0.08
CA ASN A 25 -10.51 14.07 0.79
C ASN A 25 -9.85 15.30 0.19
N TRP A 26 -8.62 15.16 -0.34
CA TRP A 26 -7.92 16.29 -0.97
C TRP A 26 -8.69 16.79 -2.20
N LEU A 27 -9.14 15.89 -3.08
CA LEU A 27 -9.91 16.26 -4.27
C LEU A 27 -11.23 16.94 -3.93
N SER A 28 -11.94 16.44 -2.91
CA SER A 28 -13.17 17.06 -2.41
C SER A 28 -12.92 18.47 -1.89
N ALA A 29 -11.89 18.66 -1.06
CA ALA A 29 -11.49 19.96 -0.54
C ALA A 29 -11.08 20.97 -1.64
N HIS A 30 -10.65 20.47 -2.81
CA HIS A 30 -10.27 21.28 -3.98
C HIS A 30 -11.38 21.37 -5.05
N GLY A 31 -12.64 21.19 -4.65
CA GLY A 31 -13.80 21.44 -5.50
C GLY A 31 -14.14 20.35 -6.51
N CYS A 32 -13.57 19.16 -6.40
CA CYS A 32 -14.01 18.00 -7.17
C CYS A 32 -15.22 17.33 -6.52
N LYS A 33 -16.18 16.90 -7.33
CA LYS A 33 -17.24 16.00 -6.87
C LYS A 33 -16.73 14.57 -6.89
N VAL A 34 -16.60 13.95 -5.71
CA VAL A 34 -15.98 12.63 -5.58
C VAL A 34 -17.01 11.58 -5.21
N PHE A 35 -17.01 10.48 -5.97
CA PHE A 35 -17.78 9.28 -5.70
C PHE A 35 -16.86 8.10 -5.42
N VAL A 36 -17.24 7.26 -4.47
CA VAL A 36 -16.53 6.00 -4.20
C VAL A 36 -17.54 4.86 -4.30
N VAL A 37 -17.35 3.99 -5.28
CA VAL A 37 -18.16 2.81 -5.51
C VAL A 37 -17.47 1.59 -4.92
N THR A 38 -18.19 0.85 -4.08
CA THR A 38 -17.73 -0.39 -3.46
C THR A 38 -18.55 -1.59 -3.89
N THR A 39 -18.02 -2.79 -3.69
CA THR A 39 -18.71 -4.06 -4.00
C THR A 39 -18.95 -4.93 -2.78
N ASP A 40 -18.19 -4.69 -1.71
CA ASP A 40 -18.15 -5.54 -0.52
C ASP A 40 -18.17 -4.70 0.78
N GLN A 41 -18.86 -3.54 0.78
CA GLN A 41 -18.91 -2.64 1.95
C GLN A 41 -19.75 -3.19 3.10
N ARG A 42 -20.83 -3.92 2.78
CA ARG A 42 -21.69 -4.62 3.77
C ARG A 42 -22.23 -3.73 4.90
N GLY A 43 -22.46 -2.46 4.62
CA GLY A 43 -22.93 -1.50 5.62
C GLY A 43 -21.90 -1.13 6.70
N LEU A 44 -20.64 -1.57 6.58
CA LEU A 44 -19.58 -1.22 7.52
C LEU A 44 -19.04 0.19 7.23
N SER A 45 -18.63 0.88 8.28
CA SER A 45 -18.00 2.20 8.15
C SER A 45 -16.61 2.10 7.51
N SER A 46 -16.17 3.16 6.83
CA SER A 46 -14.79 3.27 6.34
C SER A 46 -13.79 3.26 7.49
N ALA A 47 -12.66 2.57 7.30
CA ALA A 47 -11.59 2.50 8.31
C ALA A 47 -10.86 3.84 8.48
N PHE A 48 -10.85 4.66 7.43
CA PHE A 48 -10.26 5.99 7.42
C PHE A 48 -11.34 7.03 7.22
N ASN A 49 -11.14 8.21 7.84
CA ASN A 49 -12.09 9.31 7.74
C ASN A 49 -12.24 9.76 6.28
N MET A 50 -13.48 9.79 5.81
CA MET A 50 -13.89 10.32 4.51
C MET A 50 -14.65 11.63 4.74
N ASP A 51 -14.36 12.65 3.94
CA ASP A 51 -15.09 13.91 3.98
C ASP A 51 -16.60 13.64 3.71
N PRO A 52 -17.49 14.26 4.48
CA PRO A 52 -18.94 14.04 4.31
C PRO A 52 -19.50 14.38 2.93
N SER A 53 -18.80 15.19 2.13
CA SER A 53 -19.20 15.52 0.75
C SER A 53 -18.90 14.41 -0.25
N ILE A 54 -18.09 13.41 0.13
CA ILE A 54 -17.78 12.24 -0.70
C ILE A 54 -18.98 11.28 -0.69
N ILE A 55 -19.48 10.97 -1.86
CA ILE A 55 -20.66 10.10 -2.01
C ILE A 55 -20.22 8.63 -2.11
N MET A 56 -20.59 7.84 -1.11
CA MET A 56 -20.29 6.40 -1.04
C MET A 56 -21.47 5.59 -1.60
N LEU A 57 -21.20 4.67 -2.52
CA LEU A 57 -22.20 3.80 -3.16
C LEU A 57 -21.72 2.34 -3.09
N ASP A 58 -22.46 1.48 -2.36
CA ASP A 58 -22.18 0.04 -2.35
C ASP A 58 -23.08 -0.71 -3.33
N LEU A 59 -22.47 -1.44 -4.27
CA LEU A 59 -23.20 -2.26 -5.24
C LEU A 59 -23.70 -3.59 -4.67
N GLY A 60 -23.25 -3.98 -3.48
CA GLY A 60 -23.67 -5.21 -2.79
C GLY A 60 -23.41 -6.48 -3.61
N ILE A 61 -22.29 -6.58 -4.30
CA ILE A 61 -21.92 -7.77 -5.07
C ILE A 61 -21.36 -8.87 -4.17
N ASN A 62 -20.67 -8.48 -3.10
CA ASN A 62 -20.16 -9.35 -2.04
C ASN A 62 -19.28 -10.50 -2.59
N TYR A 63 -18.21 -10.16 -3.32
CA TYR A 63 -17.28 -11.16 -3.85
C TYR A 63 -16.60 -11.99 -2.76
N ASP A 64 -16.33 -11.40 -1.61
CA ASP A 64 -15.66 -12.00 -0.47
C ASP A 64 -16.47 -13.09 0.25
N GLU A 65 -17.82 -13.15 0.09
CA GLU A 65 -18.63 -14.25 0.57
C GLU A 65 -18.17 -15.63 0.04
N ASN A 66 -17.52 -15.62 -1.13
CA ASN A 66 -16.97 -16.83 -1.72
C ASN A 66 -15.51 -17.09 -1.31
N ASN A 67 -14.94 -16.30 -0.40
CA ASN A 67 -13.61 -16.56 0.16
C ASN A 67 -13.68 -17.88 0.96
N GLY A 68 -12.74 -18.79 0.68
CA GLY A 68 -12.78 -20.17 1.25
C GLY A 68 -13.57 -21.20 0.43
N ALA A 69 -14.41 -20.79 -0.54
CA ALA A 69 -15.12 -21.72 -1.40
C ALA A 69 -14.18 -22.51 -2.33
N SER A 70 -14.60 -23.71 -2.73
CA SER A 70 -13.87 -24.58 -3.64
C SER A 70 -13.65 -23.90 -5.01
N PHE A 71 -12.63 -24.36 -5.75
CA PHE A 71 -12.31 -23.84 -7.09
C PHE A 71 -13.51 -23.94 -8.03
N VAL A 72 -14.24 -25.06 -8.01
CA VAL A 72 -15.43 -25.29 -8.86
C VAL A 72 -16.55 -24.30 -8.49
N SER A 73 -16.83 -24.13 -7.21
CA SER A 73 -17.83 -23.16 -6.75
C SER A 73 -17.49 -21.73 -7.22
N LYS A 74 -16.24 -21.32 -7.11
CA LYS A 74 -15.79 -20.02 -7.61
C LYS A 74 -15.93 -19.89 -9.12
N LEU A 75 -15.63 -20.93 -9.87
CA LEU A 75 -15.75 -20.94 -11.33
C LEU A 75 -17.21 -20.74 -11.80
N LEU A 76 -18.16 -21.29 -11.07
CA LEU A 76 -19.59 -21.16 -11.39
C LEU A 76 -20.17 -19.80 -10.98
N HIS A 77 -19.84 -19.30 -9.78
CA HIS A 77 -20.45 -18.08 -9.24
C HIS A 77 -19.78 -16.79 -9.74
N TYR A 78 -18.47 -16.83 -10.02
CA TYR A 78 -17.72 -15.63 -10.41
C TYR A 78 -18.23 -14.95 -11.69
N PRO A 79 -18.55 -15.68 -12.81
CA PRO A 79 -19.09 -15.05 -14.01
C PRO A 79 -20.44 -14.36 -13.79
N PHE A 80 -21.31 -14.94 -12.96
CA PHE A 80 -22.60 -14.33 -12.61
C PHE A 80 -22.42 -13.04 -11.79
N LYS A 81 -21.53 -13.07 -10.76
CA LYS A 81 -21.19 -11.86 -10.00
C LYS A 81 -20.53 -10.79 -10.89
N GLN A 82 -19.68 -11.17 -11.84
CA GLN A 82 -19.09 -10.26 -12.81
C GLN A 82 -20.13 -9.62 -13.72
N PHE A 83 -21.12 -10.37 -14.19
CA PHE A 83 -22.21 -9.84 -15.00
C PHE A 83 -23.07 -8.85 -14.18
N LYS A 84 -23.50 -9.23 -12.98
CA LYS A 84 -24.26 -8.36 -12.06
C LYS A 84 -23.48 -7.07 -11.78
N HIS A 85 -22.19 -7.19 -11.46
CA HIS A 85 -21.31 -6.04 -11.19
C HIS A 85 -21.22 -5.11 -12.41
N ARG A 86 -20.99 -5.67 -13.59
CA ARG A 86 -20.91 -4.88 -14.82
C ARG A 86 -22.21 -4.10 -15.09
N CYS A 87 -23.37 -4.72 -14.94
CA CYS A 87 -24.66 -4.05 -15.13
C CYS A 87 -24.89 -2.95 -14.10
N ALA A 88 -24.65 -3.25 -12.81
CA ALA A 88 -24.84 -2.27 -11.74
C ALA A 88 -23.89 -1.07 -11.90
N LEU A 89 -22.61 -1.32 -12.15
CA LEU A 89 -21.62 -0.25 -12.36
C LEU A 89 -21.93 0.57 -13.62
N ALA A 90 -22.36 -0.05 -14.71
CA ALA A 90 -22.76 0.67 -15.91
C ALA A 90 -23.92 1.64 -15.65
N ASN A 91 -24.95 1.21 -14.90
CA ASN A 91 -26.07 2.09 -14.52
C ASN A 91 -25.58 3.30 -13.71
N VAL A 92 -24.73 3.06 -12.70
CA VAL A 92 -24.14 4.14 -11.87
C VAL A 92 -23.33 5.13 -12.74
N LEU A 93 -22.50 4.63 -13.66
CA LEU A 93 -21.69 5.47 -14.54
C LEU A 93 -22.56 6.31 -15.51
N HIS A 94 -23.63 5.73 -16.07
CA HIS A 94 -24.54 6.46 -16.97
C HIS A 94 -25.39 7.49 -16.21
N GLU A 95 -25.71 7.26 -14.94
CA GLU A 95 -26.43 8.20 -14.09
C GLU A 95 -25.53 9.38 -13.66
N ILE A 96 -24.34 9.07 -13.12
CA ILE A 96 -23.42 10.08 -12.56
C ILE A 96 -22.70 10.85 -13.67
N LYS A 97 -22.36 10.20 -14.79
CA LYS A 97 -21.58 10.74 -15.91
C LYS A 97 -20.28 11.39 -15.42
N PRO A 98 -19.39 10.62 -14.74
CA PRO A 98 -18.15 11.17 -14.23
C PRO A 98 -17.23 11.61 -15.38
N ASP A 99 -16.38 12.59 -15.14
CA ASP A 99 -15.32 12.97 -16.08
C ASP A 99 -14.25 11.88 -16.12
N ILE A 100 -13.89 11.35 -14.94
CA ILE A 100 -12.84 10.34 -14.76
C ILE A 100 -13.38 9.20 -13.88
N THR A 101 -13.15 7.97 -14.33
CA THR A 101 -13.42 6.76 -13.56
C THR A 101 -12.10 6.03 -13.27
N ILE A 102 -11.80 5.86 -11.99
CA ILE A 102 -10.57 5.21 -11.52
C ILE A 102 -10.89 3.83 -10.95
N SER A 103 -10.21 2.80 -11.46
CA SER A 103 -10.20 1.45 -10.89
C SER A 103 -8.98 1.27 -10.01
N MET A 104 -9.16 0.86 -8.78
CA MET A 104 -8.05 0.48 -7.88
C MET A 104 -7.65 -0.99 -8.08
N PHE A 105 -7.67 -1.44 -9.33
CA PHE A 105 -7.31 -2.79 -9.78
C PHE A 105 -8.09 -3.91 -9.08
N CYS A 106 -9.40 -3.69 -8.87
CA CYS A 106 -10.30 -4.67 -8.27
C CYS A 106 -11.01 -5.53 -9.35
N ASN A 107 -12.16 -6.09 -8.99
CA ASN A 107 -12.89 -7.03 -9.87
C ASN A 107 -13.44 -6.41 -11.15
N GLU A 108 -13.67 -5.09 -11.18
CA GLU A 108 -14.14 -4.33 -12.35
C GLU A 108 -13.06 -4.10 -13.41
N ALA A 109 -11.78 -4.21 -13.06
CA ALA A 109 -10.66 -3.83 -13.93
C ALA A 109 -10.70 -4.47 -15.32
N SER A 110 -11.22 -5.68 -15.45
CA SER A 110 -11.28 -6.41 -16.72
C SER A 110 -12.39 -5.94 -17.67
N PHE A 111 -13.47 -5.34 -17.14
CA PHE A 111 -14.62 -4.93 -17.93
C PHE A 111 -14.89 -3.42 -17.95
N LEU A 112 -14.37 -2.66 -16.99
CA LEU A 112 -14.58 -1.21 -16.89
C LEU A 112 -14.23 -0.45 -18.19
N PRO A 113 -13.11 -0.73 -18.91
CA PRO A 113 -12.81 -0.06 -20.16
C PRO A 113 -13.82 -0.33 -21.29
N LYS A 114 -14.70 -1.33 -21.13
CA LYS A 114 -15.73 -1.68 -22.10
C LYS A 114 -17.04 -0.92 -21.90
N ILE A 115 -17.20 -0.25 -20.75
CA ILE A 115 -18.38 0.57 -20.47
C ILE A 115 -18.18 1.93 -21.12
N LYS A 116 -19.07 2.27 -22.07
CA LYS A 116 -19.02 3.50 -22.87
C LYS A 116 -19.95 4.55 -22.24
N ASP A 117 -19.49 5.19 -21.18
CA ASP A 117 -20.18 6.23 -20.43
C ASP A 117 -19.64 7.64 -20.65
N GLY A 118 -18.58 7.76 -21.47
CA GLY A 118 -17.93 9.03 -21.80
C GLY A 118 -16.73 9.38 -20.89
N SER A 119 -16.60 8.77 -19.71
CA SER A 119 -15.50 9.09 -18.80
C SER A 119 -14.16 8.52 -19.28
N ARG A 120 -13.07 9.21 -18.93
CA ARG A 120 -11.71 8.70 -19.06
C ARG A 120 -11.46 7.61 -18.01
N LYS A 121 -10.80 6.53 -18.40
CA LYS A 121 -10.56 5.34 -17.55
C LYS A 121 -9.11 5.31 -17.08
N VAL A 122 -8.92 5.42 -15.79
CA VAL A 122 -7.60 5.31 -15.15
C VAL A 122 -7.57 4.02 -14.33
N LEU A 123 -6.47 3.27 -14.46
CA LEU A 123 -6.19 2.11 -13.63
C LEU A 123 -5.09 2.47 -12.65
N GLU A 124 -5.26 2.13 -11.38
CA GLU A 124 -4.26 2.38 -10.34
C GLU A 124 -3.97 1.09 -9.59
N ILE A 125 -2.70 0.75 -9.41
CA ILE A 125 -2.28 -0.46 -8.70
C ILE A 125 -1.58 -0.10 -7.40
N HIS A 126 -1.96 -0.78 -6.29
CA HIS A 126 -1.39 -0.57 -4.95
C HIS A 126 -0.58 -1.77 -4.44
N PHE A 127 -0.19 -2.64 -5.33
CA PHE A 127 0.61 -3.83 -5.01
C PHE A 127 1.55 -4.13 -6.17
N SER A 128 2.64 -4.85 -5.87
CA SER A 128 3.59 -5.29 -6.89
C SER A 128 2.91 -6.13 -7.97
N ARG A 129 3.33 -5.97 -9.22
CA ARG A 129 2.95 -6.85 -10.33
C ARG A 129 3.01 -8.33 -9.97
N PHE A 130 3.95 -8.72 -9.13
CA PHE A 130 4.19 -10.12 -8.75
C PHE A 130 3.27 -10.65 -7.64
N LYS A 131 2.41 -9.83 -7.03
CA LYS A 131 1.56 -10.22 -5.90
C LYS A 131 0.87 -11.58 -6.09
N LYS A 132 0.29 -11.83 -7.26
CA LYS A 132 -0.42 -13.08 -7.55
C LYS A 132 0.50 -14.32 -7.56
N LEU A 133 1.75 -14.15 -7.98
CA LEU A 133 2.76 -15.20 -7.99
C LEU A 133 3.34 -15.48 -6.60
N GLN A 134 3.32 -14.48 -5.72
CA GLN A 134 3.83 -14.55 -4.35
C GLN A 134 2.86 -15.20 -3.36
N TYR A 135 1.63 -15.52 -3.78
CA TYR A 135 0.68 -16.27 -2.92
C TYR A 135 1.13 -17.69 -2.58
N GLY A 136 2.13 -18.25 -3.27
CA GLY A 136 2.66 -19.60 -3.01
C GLY A 136 1.64 -20.73 -3.23
N ARG A 137 0.53 -20.46 -3.95
CA ARG A 137 -0.51 -21.44 -4.21
C ARG A 137 -0.01 -22.55 -5.13
N LYS A 138 -0.51 -23.79 -4.94
CA LYS A 138 -0.12 -24.97 -5.70
C LYS A 138 -1.25 -25.49 -6.61
N GLY A 139 -0.93 -26.40 -7.54
CA GLY A 139 -1.90 -27.05 -8.43
C GLY A 139 -2.61 -26.09 -9.38
N LEU A 140 -3.91 -26.28 -9.57
CA LEU A 140 -4.74 -25.47 -10.49
C LEU A 140 -4.76 -23.99 -10.13
N TRP A 141 -4.61 -23.65 -8.85
CA TRP A 141 -4.53 -22.27 -8.41
C TRP A 141 -3.25 -21.57 -8.90
N ALA A 142 -2.12 -22.28 -8.91
CA ALA A 142 -0.87 -21.73 -9.45
C ALA A 142 -0.97 -21.43 -10.96
N LEU A 143 -1.65 -22.31 -11.72
CA LEU A 143 -1.91 -22.09 -13.15
C LEU A 143 -2.84 -20.89 -13.36
N ALA A 144 -3.90 -20.76 -12.56
CA ALA A 144 -4.81 -19.63 -12.61
C ALA A 144 -4.08 -18.32 -12.29
N ASP A 145 -3.19 -18.30 -11.30
CA ASP A 145 -2.42 -17.12 -10.91
C ASP A 145 -1.43 -16.71 -12.03
N ARG A 146 -0.75 -17.65 -12.68
CA ARG A 146 0.11 -17.39 -13.83
C ARG A 146 -0.69 -16.83 -15.01
N TRP A 147 -1.87 -17.36 -15.26
CA TRP A 147 -2.75 -16.87 -16.32
C TRP A 147 -3.22 -15.45 -16.01
N ARG A 148 -3.68 -15.18 -14.77
CA ARG A 148 -4.09 -13.85 -14.32
C ARG A 148 -2.96 -12.84 -14.41
N TYR A 149 -1.75 -13.22 -14.01
CA TYR A 149 -0.56 -12.38 -14.13
C TYR A 149 -0.33 -11.91 -15.60
N LYS A 150 -0.46 -12.85 -16.57
CA LYS A 150 -0.37 -12.50 -18.00
C LYS A 150 -1.51 -11.61 -18.48
N GLN A 151 -2.71 -11.79 -17.92
CA GLN A 151 -3.88 -10.97 -18.27
C GLN A 151 -3.78 -9.53 -17.73
N ASP A 152 -3.09 -9.31 -16.62
CA ASP A 152 -3.01 -7.99 -15.99
C ASP A 152 -2.42 -6.93 -16.93
N ALA A 153 -1.36 -7.24 -17.67
CA ALA A 153 -0.80 -6.31 -18.67
C ALA A 153 -1.78 -6.00 -19.81
N ARG A 154 -2.51 -7.04 -20.29
CA ARG A 154 -3.55 -6.86 -21.31
C ARG A 154 -4.74 -6.02 -20.83
N ILE A 155 -5.04 -6.09 -19.53
CA ILE A 155 -6.07 -5.26 -18.92
C ILE A 155 -5.57 -3.83 -18.83
N ALA A 156 -4.39 -3.61 -18.27
CA ALA A 156 -3.79 -2.29 -18.10
C ALA A 156 -3.65 -1.52 -19.42
N ALA A 157 -3.30 -2.21 -20.51
CA ALA A 157 -3.20 -1.63 -21.85
C ALA A 157 -4.52 -1.05 -22.41
N LYS A 158 -5.67 -1.35 -21.80
CA LYS A 158 -6.99 -0.89 -22.26
C LYS A 158 -7.47 0.40 -21.59
N TYR A 159 -6.74 0.88 -20.62
CA TYR A 159 -7.04 2.11 -19.90
C TYR A 159 -6.38 3.31 -20.59
N ASP A 160 -6.96 4.48 -20.44
CA ASP A 160 -6.35 5.72 -20.94
C ASP A 160 -5.01 5.99 -20.25
N LYS A 161 -4.95 5.74 -18.94
CA LYS A 161 -3.72 5.78 -18.12
C LYS A 161 -3.69 4.62 -17.12
N PHE A 162 -2.49 4.12 -16.88
CA PHE A 162 -2.20 3.12 -15.86
C PHE A 162 -1.16 3.67 -14.88
N VAL A 163 -1.53 3.80 -13.62
CA VAL A 163 -0.68 4.36 -12.56
C VAL A 163 -0.11 3.25 -11.70
N VAL A 164 1.21 3.26 -11.59
CA VAL A 164 2.00 2.44 -10.66
C VAL A 164 2.66 3.33 -9.62
N LEU A 165 3.09 2.76 -8.49
CA LEU A 165 3.56 3.54 -7.35
C LEU A 165 5.08 3.80 -7.37
N THR A 166 5.85 3.03 -8.16
CA THR A 166 7.32 3.06 -8.14
C THR A 166 7.91 2.92 -9.53
N GLU A 167 9.11 3.46 -9.74
CA GLU A 167 9.86 3.28 -10.99
C GLU A 167 10.29 1.81 -11.15
N GLU A 168 10.59 1.13 -10.04
CA GLU A 168 10.88 -0.30 -10.08
C GLU A 168 9.69 -1.10 -10.64
N ASP A 169 8.46 -0.86 -10.14
CA ASP A 169 7.27 -1.57 -10.64
C ASP A 169 6.97 -1.21 -12.10
N ARG A 170 7.16 0.06 -12.51
CA ARG A 170 7.06 0.48 -13.91
C ARG A 170 7.93 -0.39 -14.82
N GLY A 171 9.17 -0.65 -14.42
CA GLY A 171 10.10 -1.49 -15.16
C GLY A 171 9.62 -2.92 -15.40
N TYR A 172 8.69 -3.42 -14.58
CA TYR A 172 8.12 -4.75 -14.72
C TYR A 172 6.93 -4.82 -15.70
N TRP A 173 6.36 -3.67 -16.13
CA TRP A 173 5.21 -3.59 -17.04
C TRP A 173 5.66 -3.30 -18.48
N GLU A 174 6.51 -4.18 -19.02
CA GLU A 174 7.06 -4.02 -20.38
C GLU A 174 5.97 -3.86 -21.46
N GLY A 175 6.23 -2.99 -22.43
CA GLY A 175 5.39 -2.79 -23.61
C GLY A 175 4.12 -1.96 -23.38
N LEU A 176 3.95 -1.33 -22.21
CA LEU A 176 2.85 -0.40 -21.95
C LEU A 176 3.32 1.05 -22.20
N ASN A 177 2.58 1.79 -23.03
CA ASN A 177 2.86 3.20 -23.35
C ASN A 177 2.00 4.18 -22.54
N ASN A 178 1.02 3.67 -21.77
CA ASN A 178 0.06 4.46 -20.99
C ASN A 178 0.37 4.47 -19.51
N ILE A 179 1.58 4.07 -19.11
CA ILE A 179 1.98 3.92 -17.70
C ILE A 179 2.59 5.22 -17.15
N GLU A 180 2.15 5.58 -15.94
CA GLU A 180 2.66 6.73 -15.18
C GLU A 180 3.07 6.29 -13.78
N VAL A 181 4.07 6.97 -13.20
CA VAL A 181 4.51 6.69 -11.82
C VAL A 181 4.05 7.81 -10.91
N ILE A 182 3.08 7.50 -10.04
CA ILE A 182 2.60 8.42 -9.01
C ILE A 182 2.61 7.68 -7.67
N PRO A 183 3.56 7.98 -6.78
CA PRO A 183 3.63 7.36 -5.46
C PRO A 183 2.42 7.69 -4.59
N ASN A 184 2.24 6.95 -3.50
CA ASN A 184 1.32 7.37 -2.45
C ASN A 184 1.86 8.59 -1.70
N ALA A 185 0.97 9.46 -1.23
CA ALA A 185 1.33 10.53 -0.32
C ALA A 185 1.59 9.97 1.09
N ARG A 186 2.50 10.61 1.85
CA ARG A 186 2.65 10.35 3.29
C ARG A 186 1.36 10.72 4.03
N THR A 187 1.08 10.02 5.11
CA THR A 187 -0.15 10.23 5.89
C THR A 187 -0.04 11.39 6.88
N PHE A 188 1.17 11.72 7.27
CA PHE A 188 1.51 12.82 8.17
C PHE A 188 2.96 13.24 7.96
N LYS A 189 3.33 14.37 8.52
CA LYS A 189 4.70 14.76 8.86
C LYS A 189 4.68 15.30 10.28
N LEU A 190 5.70 14.98 11.07
CA LEU A 190 5.89 15.60 12.38
C LEU A 190 6.41 17.02 12.20
N ASP A 191 6.19 17.92 13.17
CA ASP A 191 6.70 19.30 13.12
C ASP A 191 8.23 19.35 13.15
N HIS A 192 8.85 18.33 13.74
CA HIS A 192 10.30 18.13 13.77
C HIS A 192 10.59 16.61 13.72
N PRO A 193 11.77 16.22 13.22
CA PRO A 193 12.16 14.81 13.20
C PRO A 193 12.28 14.24 14.63
N SER A 194 12.09 12.93 14.77
CA SER A 194 12.43 12.23 16.00
C SER A 194 13.89 12.51 16.37
N PRO A 195 14.21 12.76 17.65
CA PRO A 195 15.60 12.95 18.08
C PRO A 195 16.42 11.68 17.98
N CYS A 196 15.81 10.54 17.72
CA CYS A 196 16.44 9.21 17.62
C CYS A 196 17.29 8.84 18.85
N THR A 197 16.89 9.28 20.03
CA THR A 197 17.63 9.07 21.31
C THR A 197 17.05 7.97 22.18
N THR A 198 15.87 7.46 21.84
CA THR A 198 15.26 6.33 22.56
C THR A 198 15.92 5.02 22.12
N HIS A 199 16.02 4.07 23.03
CA HIS A 199 16.53 2.73 22.69
C HIS A 199 15.38 1.84 22.19
N LYS A 200 14.72 2.28 21.11
CA LYS A 200 13.57 1.58 20.53
C LYS A 200 13.67 1.44 19.02
N VAL A 201 13.55 0.21 18.54
CA VAL A 201 13.33 -0.12 17.12
C VAL A 201 11.84 -0.33 16.93
N LEU A 202 11.26 0.30 15.90
CA LEU A 202 9.84 0.19 15.54
C LEU A 202 9.67 -0.61 14.26
N ALA A 203 8.71 -1.52 14.26
CA ALA A 203 8.14 -2.14 13.06
C ALA A 203 6.62 -2.02 13.10
N VAL A 204 5.98 -1.75 11.95
CA VAL A 204 4.54 -1.51 11.89
C VAL A 204 3.90 -2.34 10.78
N GLY A 205 2.82 -3.04 11.09
CA GLY A 205 2.06 -3.76 10.07
C GLY A 205 1.18 -4.87 10.64
N ARG A 206 0.35 -5.44 9.75
CA ARG A 206 -0.46 -6.62 10.09
C ARG A 206 0.44 -7.84 10.33
N TYR A 207 0.13 -8.62 11.34
CA TYR A 207 0.84 -9.89 11.56
C TYR A 207 0.36 -10.90 10.53
N CYS A 208 1.15 -11.09 9.50
CA CYS A 208 0.88 -12.01 8.41
C CYS A 208 2.18 -12.35 7.67
N HIS A 209 2.16 -13.43 6.92
CA HIS A 209 3.32 -13.91 6.16
C HIS A 209 4.00 -12.83 5.30
N GLN A 210 3.21 -11.91 4.71
CA GLN A 210 3.73 -10.82 3.88
C GLN A 210 4.72 -9.93 4.65
N LYS A 211 4.42 -9.58 5.91
CA LYS A 211 5.21 -8.63 6.69
C LYS A 211 6.50 -9.21 7.28
N GLY A 212 6.65 -10.54 7.29
CA GLY A 212 7.91 -11.20 7.62
C GLY A 212 8.42 -10.95 9.03
N PHE A 213 7.54 -10.72 10.00
CA PHE A 213 7.95 -10.50 11.38
C PHE A 213 8.65 -11.70 12.01
N ASP A 214 8.43 -12.90 11.48
CA ASP A 214 9.21 -14.10 11.80
C ASP A 214 10.72 -13.88 11.54
N MET A 215 11.06 -13.31 10.39
CA MET A 215 12.45 -12.98 10.03
C MET A 215 13.01 -11.82 10.86
N LEU A 216 12.17 -10.81 11.20
CA LEU A 216 12.59 -9.73 12.08
C LEU A 216 12.90 -10.24 13.49
N LEU A 217 12.06 -11.12 14.03
CA LEU A 217 12.30 -11.76 15.34
C LEU A 217 13.53 -12.66 15.31
N GLU A 218 13.80 -13.34 14.21
CA GLU A 218 15.03 -14.11 14.03
C GLU A 218 16.27 -13.19 14.03
N ALA A 219 16.25 -12.11 13.26
CA ALA A 219 17.33 -11.12 13.25
C ALA A 219 17.55 -10.49 14.64
N TRP A 220 16.46 -10.14 15.33
CA TRP A 220 16.52 -9.54 16.67
C TRP A 220 17.20 -10.44 17.72
N LYS A 221 16.98 -11.76 17.65
CA LYS A 221 17.64 -12.74 18.54
C LYS A 221 19.14 -12.85 18.35
N LYS A 222 19.68 -12.40 17.20
CA LYS A 222 21.12 -12.43 16.87
C LYS A 222 21.85 -11.20 17.39
N ILE A 223 21.14 -10.17 17.84
CA ILE A 223 21.72 -8.89 18.27
C ILE A 223 21.93 -8.90 19.80
N ASP A 224 23.11 -8.46 20.24
CA ASP A 224 23.25 -7.98 21.62
C ASP A 224 22.54 -6.63 21.73
N THR A 225 21.37 -6.65 22.34
CA THR A 225 20.47 -5.50 22.33
C THR A 225 20.81 -4.43 23.36
N ALA A 226 21.65 -4.71 24.36
CA ALA A 226 22.17 -3.73 25.30
C ALA A 226 21.13 -2.70 25.83
N GLY A 227 19.94 -3.18 26.21
CA GLY A 227 18.85 -2.33 26.71
C GLY A 227 17.91 -1.76 25.64
N TRP A 228 18.09 -2.06 24.37
CA TRP A 228 17.13 -1.75 23.31
C TRP A 228 15.90 -2.64 23.35
N THR A 229 14.78 -2.10 22.91
CA THR A 229 13.51 -2.81 22.75
C THR A 229 13.05 -2.79 21.31
N LEU A 230 12.42 -3.89 20.87
CA LEU A 230 11.73 -3.95 19.59
C LEU A 230 10.23 -3.79 19.82
N ARG A 231 9.62 -2.80 19.20
CA ARG A 231 8.17 -2.60 19.16
C ARG A 231 7.62 -3.03 17.81
N ILE A 232 6.74 -4.05 17.78
CA ILE A 232 5.99 -4.46 16.59
C ILE A 232 4.54 -4.00 16.77
N ALA A 233 4.19 -2.87 16.16
CA ALA A 233 2.86 -2.28 16.29
C ALA A 233 1.93 -2.85 15.21
N GLY A 234 0.88 -3.54 15.62
CA GLY A 234 -0.09 -4.15 14.73
C GLY A 234 -0.88 -5.28 15.37
N SER A 235 -1.59 -6.03 14.54
CA SER A 235 -2.38 -7.20 14.93
C SER A 235 -2.49 -8.19 13.76
N GLY A 236 -2.93 -9.39 14.01
CA GLY A 236 -3.11 -10.44 12.99
C GLY A 236 -2.80 -11.82 13.52
N ASP A 237 -2.03 -12.60 12.76
CA ASP A 237 -1.66 -13.97 13.10
C ASP A 237 -0.77 -14.04 14.35
N ASP A 238 -0.69 -15.20 14.96
CA ASP A 238 0.23 -15.45 16.08
C ASP A 238 1.69 -15.34 15.58
N LEU A 239 2.49 -14.55 16.29
CA LEU A 239 3.93 -14.37 16.00
C LEU A 239 4.81 -15.46 16.64
N GLY A 240 4.23 -16.36 17.40
CA GLY A 240 4.96 -17.38 18.17
C GLY A 240 5.69 -16.83 19.39
N PRO A 241 6.75 -17.50 19.86
CA PRO A 241 7.48 -17.10 21.06
C PRO A 241 8.16 -15.72 20.91
N ILE A 242 7.77 -14.77 21.77
CA ILE A 242 8.25 -13.39 21.78
C ILE A 242 9.37 -13.23 22.82
N PRO A 243 10.57 -12.69 22.46
CA PRO A 243 11.61 -12.33 23.41
C PRO A 243 11.12 -11.29 24.43
N ALA A 244 11.68 -11.30 25.65
CA ALA A 244 11.25 -10.42 26.75
C ALA A 244 11.39 -8.91 26.44
N ASN A 245 12.32 -8.54 25.56
CA ASN A 245 12.55 -7.16 25.11
C ASN A 245 11.83 -6.80 23.80
N VAL A 246 10.81 -7.58 23.43
CA VAL A 246 9.94 -7.31 22.26
C VAL A 246 8.52 -7.04 22.76
N VAL A 247 7.95 -5.92 22.34
CA VAL A 247 6.58 -5.50 22.67
C VAL A 247 5.71 -5.58 21.42
N THR A 248 4.62 -6.32 21.47
CA THR A 248 3.67 -6.51 20.36
C THR A 248 2.29 -5.97 20.70
N GLY A 249 1.44 -5.82 19.71
CA GLY A 249 0.05 -5.42 19.86
C GLY A 249 -0.31 -4.16 19.07
N PRO A 250 -1.60 -3.84 18.94
CA PRO A 250 -2.06 -2.63 18.28
C PRO A 250 -1.59 -1.38 19.01
N SER A 251 -1.50 -0.27 18.29
CA SER A 251 -1.23 1.04 18.90
C SER A 251 -2.46 1.94 18.74
N PRO A 252 -2.87 2.63 19.81
CA PRO A 252 -3.95 3.62 19.75
C PRO A 252 -3.48 4.92 19.05
N ASP A 253 -2.18 5.22 19.10
CA ASP A 253 -1.57 6.38 18.44
C ASP A 253 -0.26 5.97 17.77
N ILE A 254 -0.37 5.72 16.48
CA ILE A 254 0.78 5.29 15.68
C ILE A 254 1.82 6.41 15.50
N LYS A 255 1.41 7.69 15.50
CA LYS A 255 2.34 8.81 15.41
C LYS A 255 3.28 8.88 16.61
N GLN A 256 2.76 8.63 17.81
CA GLN A 256 3.57 8.56 19.02
C GLN A 256 4.53 7.36 19.01
N GLU A 257 4.16 6.24 18.40
CA GLU A 257 5.10 5.12 18.24
C GLU A 257 6.30 5.53 17.37
N TYR A 258 6.04 6.23 16.24
CA TYR A 258 7.13 6.74 15.41
C TYR A 258 7.98 7.79 16.14
N LEU A 259 7.36 8.78 16.79
CA LEU A 259 8.07 9.85 17.52
C LEU A 259 8.96 9.30 18.66
N ASN A 260 8.48 8.28 19.35
CA ASN A 260 9.15 7.65 20.48
C ASN A 260 10.09 6.50 20.08
N SER A 261 10.46 6.41 18.82
CA SER A 261 11.38 5.39 18.30
C SER A 261 12.61 6.04 17.68
N SER A 262 13.67 5.26 17.51
CA SER A 262 14.96 5.74 16.98
C SER A 262 15.37 5.08 15.68
N ILE A 263 14.82 3.92 15.36
CA ILE A 263 15.10 3.15 14.14
C ILE A 263 13.79 2.54 13.67
N PHE A 264 13.55 2.52 12.37
CA PHE A 264 12.46 1.78 11.77
C PHE A 264 12.97 0.52 11.07
N ALA A 265 12.36 -0.63 11.34
CA ALA A 265 12.70 -1.90 10.72
C ALA A 265 11.56 -2.42 9.86
N MET A 266 11.86 -2.86 8.62
CA MET A 266 10.90 -3.52 7.74
C MET A 266 11.44 -4.84 7.19
N SER A 267 10.74 -5.92 7.48
CA SER A 267 11.11 -7.30 7.09
C SER A 267 10.17 -7.92 6.05
N SER A 268 9.42 -7.08 5.34
CA SER A 268 8.40 -7.55 4.38
C SER A 268 9.00 -8.38 3.25
N ARG A 269 8.30 -9.46 2.86
CA ARG A 269 8.63 -10.32 1.72
C ARG A 269 8.24 -9.70 0.38
N TYR A 270 7.20 -8.89 0.36
CA TYR A 270 6.75 -8.17 -0.82
C TYR A 270 5.85 -6.99 -0.45
N GLU A 271 5.93 -5.92 -1.25
CA GLU A 271 5.15 -4.69 -1.08
C GLU A 271 4.67 -4.16 -2.45
N GLY A 272 3.93 -3.06 -2.44
CA GLY A 272 3.77 -2.16 -3.58
C GLY A 272 4.62 -0.91 -3.36
N LEU A 273 4.09 0.05 -2.60
CA LEU A 273 4.85 1.13 -1.97
C LEU A 273 4.46 1.12 -0.48
N PRO A 274 5.35 0.69 0.42
CA PRO A 274 4.98 0.53 1.82
C PRO A 274 4.79 1.88 2.50
N MET A 275 3.54 2.21 2.84
CA MET A 275 3.17 3.46 3.52
C MET A 275 3.97 3.67 4.82
N VAL A 276 4.29 2.58 5.51
CA VAL A 276 5.05 2.62 6.76
C VAL A 276 6.49 3.14 6.58
N LEU A 277 7.09 3.00 5.39
CA LEU A 277 8.39 3.62 5.09
C LEU A 277 8.25 5.13 4.88
N LEU A 278 7.16 5.58 4.22
CA LEU A 278 6.87 7.00 4.07
C LEU A 278 6.61 7.65 5.44
N GLU A 279 5.90 6.94 6.30
CA GLU A 279 5.63 7.36 7.68
C GLU A 279 6.90 7.41 8.52
N ALA A 280 7.79 6.44 8.39
CA ALA A 280 9.08 6.41 9.08
C ALA A 280 9.97 7.59 8.65
N GLN A 281 10.06 7.88 7.34
CA GLN A 281 10.76 9.06 6.85
C GLN A 281 10.13 10.36 7.37
N ALA A 282 8.79 10.47 7.31
CA ALA A 282 8.07 11.65 7.79
C ALA A 282 8.22 11.90 9.30
N ALA A 283 8.60 10.86 10.04
CA ALA A 283 8.96 10.95 11.46
C ALA A 283 10.47 11.15 11.70
N GLY A 284 11.30 11.12 10.67
CA GLY A 284 12.74 11.26 10.80
C GLY A 284 13.43 10.03 11.39
N LEU A 285 12.94 8.83 11.09
CA LEU A 285 13.58 7.59 11.50
C LEU A 285 14.47 7.03 10.40
N PRO A 286 15.74 6.69 10.68
CA PRO A 286 16.54 5.88 9.79
C PRO A 286 15.90 4.51 9.61
N ILE A 287 15.96 4.00 8.38
CA ILE A 287 15.25 2.78 7.99
C ILE A 287 16.24 1.65 7.78
N VAL A 288 15.96 0.46 8.34
CA VAL A 288 16.62 -0.79 7.94
C VAL A 288 15.56 -1.70 7.34
N SER A 289 15.71 -2.03 6.07
CA SER A 289 14.68 -2.75 5.34
C SER A 289 15.23 -3.88 4.48
N PHE A 290 14.50 -5.00 4.38
CA PHE A 290 14.71 -5.91 3.27
C PHE A 290 14.43 -5.21 1.94
N GLN A 291 15.29 -5.51 0.95
CA GLN A 291 15.13 -5.07 -0.43
C GLN A 291 14.15 -6.00 -1.15
N CYS A 292 12.91 -6.11 -0.64
CA CYS A 292 11.88 -6.85 -1.34
C CYS A 292 11.45 -6.12 -2.63
N LYS A 293 10.84 -6.86 -3.56
CA LYS A 293 10.36 -6.28 -4.82
C LYS A 293 9.33 -5.20 -4.58
N CYS A 294 9.53 -4.07 -5.22
CA CYS A 294 8.77 -2.82 -5.20
C CYS A 294 8.79 -2.09 -3.85
N GLY A 295 9.09 -0.83 -3.92
CA GLY A 295 8.93 0.16 -2.86
C GLY A 295 10.17 0.47 -2.03
N PRO A 296 10.87 -0.45 -1.36
CA PRO A 296 11.98 -0.07 -0.50
C PRO A 296 13.08 0.71 -1.21
N LYS A 297 13.47 0.31 -2.42
CA LYS A 297 14.48 1.01 -3.24
C LYS A 297 14.06 2.41 -3.71
N ASP A 298 12.75 2.64 -3.85
CA ASP A 298 12.22 3.93 -4.27
C ASP A 298 12.11 4.90 -3.09
N VAL A 299 12.12 4.38 -1.85
CA VAL A 299 11.98 5.18 -0.62
C VAL A 299 13.30 5.39 0.07
N VAL A 300 14.07 4.31 0.30
CA VAL A 300 15.31 4.34 1.09
C VAL A 300 16.49 4.61 0.18
N GLU A 301 17.23 5.67 0.49
CA GLU A 301 18.53 5.99 -0.10
C GLU A 301 19.62 5.34 0.75
N GLU A 302 20.30 4.34 0.16
CA GLU A 302 21.32 3.51 0.83
C GLU A 302 22.45 4.35 1.44
N GLY A 303 22.69 4.18 2.74
CA GLY A 303 23.72 4.90 3.49
C GLY A 303 23.38 6.36 3.81
N VAL A 304 22.25 6.89 3.32
CA VAL A 304 21.80 8.28 3.55
C VAL A 304 20.57 8.34 4.43
N THR A 305 19.49 7.66 4.05
CA THR A 305 18.22 7.63 4.83
C THR A 305 18.02 6.30 5.56
N GLY A 306 18.90 5.34 5.36
CA GLY A 306 18.83 4.01 5.95
C GLY A 306 19.65 2.99 5.18
N PHE A 307 19.36 1.72 5.43
CA PHE A 307 20.03 0.59 4.82
C PHE A 307 19.04 -0.39 4.19
N LEU A 308 19.39 -0.88 3.01
CA LEU A 308 18.69 -1.96 2.30
C LEU A 308 19.53 -3.24 2.36
N VAL A 309 18.94 -4.32 2.81
CA VAL A 309 19.60 -5.63 2.88
C VAL A 309 18.87 -6.66 2.01
N PRO A 310 19.53 -7.73 1.53
CA PRO A 310 18.89 -8.75 0.72
C PRO A 310 17.65 -9.33 1.40
N GLU A 311 16.59 -9.61 0.62
CA GLU A 311 15.37 -10.22 1.14
C GLU A 311 15.68 -11.56 1.83
N GLY A 312 15.24 -11.70 3.08
CA GLY A 312 15.43 -12.91 3.89
C GLY A 312 16.81 -13.05 4.55
N ASP A 313 17.74 -12.14 4.31
CA ASP A 313 19.05 -12.14 4.98
C ASP A 313 18.93 -11.54 6.39
N THR A 314 18.60 -12.41 7.34
CA THR A 314 18.41 -12.01 8.76
C THR A 314 19.73 -11.63 9.44
N ASP A 315 20.89 -12.09 8.96
CA ASP A 315 22.20 -11.71 9.48
C ASP A 315 22.57 -10.29 9.04
N ALA A 316 22.35 -9.97 7.77
CA ALA A 316 22.53 -8.61 7.28
C ALA A 316 21.58 -7.62 7.96
N LEU A 317 20.29 -8.01 8.16
CA LEU A 317 19.33 -7.19 8.88
C LEU A 317 19.77 -6.92 10.32
N ALA A 318 20.22 -7.94 11.03
CA ALA A 318 20.75 -7.84 12.38
C ALA A 318 21.98 -6.92 12.45
N SER A 319 22.92 -7.09 11.51
CA SER A 319 24.14 -6.27 11.44
C SER A 319 23.83 -4.78 11.25
N ARG A 320 22.94 -4.42 10.31
CA ARG A 320 22.56 -3.02 10.06
C ARG A 320 21.76 -2.40 11.18
N LEU A 321 20.89 -3.18 11.85
CA LEU A 321 20.21 -2.72 13.06
C LEU A 321 21.22 -2.42 14.16
N LYS A 322 22.19 -3.33 14.41
CA LYS A 322 23.24 -3.16 15.41
C LYS A 322 24.09 -1.94 15.14
N GLU A 323 24.49 -1.72 13.89
CA GLU A 323 25.25 -0.53 13.47
C GLU A 323 24.55 0.77 13.85
N LEU A 324 23.24 0.88 13.58
CA LEU A 324 22.44 2.05 13.98
C LEU A 324 22.19 2.12 15.50
N MET A 325 22.17 1.00 16.19
CA MET A 325 22.00 0.97 17.64
C MET A 325 23.27 1.50 18.35
N ASP A 326 24.45 1.22 17.80
CA ASP A 326 25.75 1.56 18.41
C ASP A 326 26.25 2.96 18.03
N ASP A 327 25.81 3.54 16.92
CA ASP A 327 26.27 4.86 16.45
C ASP A 327 25.14 5.90 16.48
N ASP A 328 25.09 6.67 17.58
CA ASP A 328 24.12 7.75 17.77
C ASP A 328 24.23 8.82 16.69
N SER A 329 25.45 9.16 16.27
CA SER A 329 25.68 10.22 15.27
C SER A 329 25.21 9.79 13.89
N LEU A 330 25.48 8.56 13.49
CA LEU A 330 25.00 7.99 12.23
C LEU A 330 23.46 7.94 12.23
N ARG A 331 22.88 7.42 13.32
CA ARG A 331 21.43 7.29 13.48
C ARG A 331 20.71 8.62 13.36
N GLN A 332 21.20 9.66 14.04
CA GLN A 332 20.63 11.01 14.00
C GLN A 332 20.78 11.65 12.61
N ARG A 333 21.95 11.56 11.99
CA ARG A 333 22.17 12.10 10.63
C ARG A 333 21.23 11.46 9.62
N MET A 334 21.10 10.13 9.64
CA MET A 334 20.19 9.41 8.76
C MET A 334 18.72 9.76 9.03
N GLY A 335 18.36 9.97 10.30
CA GLY A 335 17.02 10.40 10.69
C GLY A 335 16.66 11.77 10.11
N VAL A 336 17.55 12.75 10.20
CA VAL A 336 17.36 14.07 9.59
C VAL A 336 17.23 13.98 8.07
N ALA A 337 18.12 13.24 7.42
CA ALA A 337 18.06 13.02 5.97
C ALA A 337 16.75 12.33 5.54
N ALA A 338 16.28 11.34 6.31
CA ALA A 338 14.98 10.68 6.07
C ALA A 338 13.81 11.67 6.16
N TYR A 339 13.83 12.54 7.18
CA TYR A 339 12.79 13.56 7.37
C TYR A 339 12.71 14.53 6.19
N GLU A 340 13.85 15.04 5.72
CA GLU A 340 13.93 15.92 4.55
C GLU A 340 13.48 15.20 3.28
N ALA A 341 13.95 13.96 3.06
CA ALA A 341 13.57 13.15 1.91
C ALA A 341 12.05 12.87 1.84
N SER A 342 11.33 12.92 2.97
CA SER A 342 9.89 12.68 3.04
C SER A 342 9.06 13.75 2.31
N ASP A 343 9.62 14.93 2.01
CA ASP A 343 8.89 16.04 1.39
C ASP A 343 8.45 15.73 -0.05
N ARG A 344 9.18 14.85 -0.74
CA ARG A 344 8.76 14.36 -2.07
C ARG A 344 7.45 13.57 -2.05
N TYR A 345 7.01 13.11 -0.88
CA TYR A 345 5.74 12.39 -0.66
C TYR A 345 4.68 13.25 0.01
N ASP A 346 4.86 14.56 0.05
CA ASP A 346 3.85 15.49 0.56
C ASP A 346 2.56 15.36 -0.26
N VAL A 347 1.41 15.52 0.41
CA VAL A 347 0.11 15.38 -0.25
C VAL A 347 -0.04 16.36 -1.40
N GLU A 348 0.43 17.61 -1.24
CA GLU A 348 0.35 18.62 -2.31
C GLU A 348 1.22 18.25 -3.51
N VAL A 349 2.43 17.74 -3.26
CA VAL A 349 3.35 17.27 -4.33
C VAL A 349 2.75 16.09 -5.10
N ILE A 350 2.17 15.12 -4.39
CA ILE A 350 1.58 13.94 -5.02
C ILE A 350 0.28 14.29 -5.74
N MET A 351 -0.56 15.12 -5.14
CA MET A 351 -1.84 15.51 -5.76
C MET A 351 -1.65 16.43 -6.96
N LYS A 352 -0.56 17.22 -6.99
CA LYS A 352 -0.18 17.94 -8.21
C LYS A 352 0.07 16.96 -9.36
N LYS A 353 0.80 15.85 -9.16
CA LYS A 353 1.00 14.84 -10.21
C LYS A 353 -0.32 14.23 -10.68
N TRP A 354 -1.26 13.97 -9.76
CA TRP A 354 -2.59 13.47 -10.11
C TRP A 354 -3.40 14.49 -10.92
N THR A 355 -3.39 15.75 -10.54
CA THR A 355 -4.09 16.81 -11.28
C THR A 355 -3.49 17.05 -12.66
N ASP A 356 -2.16 17.01 -12.79
CA ASP A 356 -1.45 17.10 -14.08
C ASP A 356 -1.84 15.89 -14.99
N LEU A 357 -1.89 14.66 -14.43
CA LEU A 357 -2.36 13.48 -15.15
C LEU A 357 -3.81 13.65 -15.61
N PHE A 358 -4.71 14.14 -14.76
CA PHE A 358 -6.11 14.34 -15.10
C PHE A 358 -6.28 15.38 -16.21
N GLN A 359 -5.54 16.49 -16.17
CA GLN A 359 -5.53 17.50 -17.23
C GLN A 359 -5.01 16.94 -18.58
N GLY A 360 -4.01 16.07 -18.53
CA GLY A 360 -3.46 15.43 -19.73
C GLY A 360 -4.34 14.36 -20.38
N LEU A 361 -5.53 14.09 -19.84
CA LEU A 361 -6.51 13.16 -20.41
C LEU A 361 -7.43 13.82 -21.47
N TRP A 362 -7.38 15.15 -21.61
CA TRP A 362 -8.21 15.95 -22.53
C TRP A 362 -7.43 16.53 -23.74
#